data_fe5553acc795b9a69c49835f2c9c2f50
#
_entry.id   fe5553acc795b9a69c49835f2c9c2f50
#
_cell.length_a   1.000
_cell.length_b   1.000
_cell.length_c   1.000
_cell.angle_alpha   90.00
_cell.angle_beta   90.00
_cell.angle_gamma   90.00
#
_symmetry.space_group_name_H-M   'P 1'
#
loop_
_entity.id
_entity.type
_entity.pdbx_description
1 polymer ?
#
loop_
_entity_poly.entity_id
_entity_poly.type
_entity_poly.pdbx_seq_one_letter_code
_entity_poly.pdbx_strand_id
1 'polypeptide(L)'
;MKTEQQLPKNIRQIGSPAGHTKVYIEDYVITFLNSLSMDKNTYVRGAILFGEKKQIGNDLVIFIRGAIEGQNLELDLDETVFDDEVWREIYQQKERLFSGLDVIGWALLRMGFSVRLNDKIKKTHFENFPGEGKVLYMMDDLEGEDAFYVFRGEDLSRQNGYYIYYEKNPMMQNYLVERRQDIKEVQTYEKMMESRRDEKLIRQFREKISKKTKSNQRKGRIRNISTAAAVTIMMIMGGTMYYYAGQDQSINFKDVVNGAVHTMGK
;
A
#
# COMPACT_ATOMS: atom_id res chain seq x y z
N MET A 1 -28.90 16.37 26.36
CA MET A 1 -29.07 16.67 24.93
C MET A 1 -27.98 15.96 24.16
N LYS A 2 -28.29 14.92 23.39
CA LYS A 2 -27.33 14.32 22.44
C LYS A 2 -27.14 15.35 21.32
N THR A 3 -25.98 15.98 21.27
CA THR A 3 -25.60 16.83 20.14
C THR A 3 -25.66 15.94 18.89
N GLU A 4 -26.59 16.20 17.96
CA GLU A 4 -26.58 15.55 16.66
C GLU A 4 -25.19 15.75 16.06
N GLN A 5 -24.47 14.66 15.88
CA GLN A 5 -23.16 14.68 15.27
C GLN A 5 -23.34 14.99 13.78
N GLN A 6 -23.17 16.25 13.42
CA GLN A 6 -23.33 16.71 12.04
C GLN A 6 -22.00 16.48 11.29
N LEU A 7 -22.15 16.06 10.04
CA LEU A 7 -21.03 16.03 9.10
C LEU A 7 -20.54 17.46 8.81
N PRO A 8 -19.25 17.66 8.50
CA PRO A 8 -18.73 18.95 8.08
C PRO A 8 -19.54 19.50 6.89
N LYS A 9 -19.84 20.79 6.91
CA LYS A 9 -20.63 21.45 5.85
C LYS A 9 -19.78 21.86 4.65
N ASN A 10 -18.52 22.21 4.90
CA ASN A 10 -17.59 22.63 3.86
C ASN A 10 -16.70 21.44 3.49
N ILE A 11 -17.06 20.75 2.42
CA ILE A 11 -16.36 19.54 1.98
C ILE A 11 -16.08 19.59 0.48
N ARG A 12 -14.97 18.94 0.08
CA ARG A 12 -14.66 18.62 -1.31
C ARG A 12 -14.59 17.10 -1.45
N GLN A 13 -15.37 16.55 -2.33
CA GLN A 13 -15.35 15.13 -2.66
C GLN A 13 -14.23 14.84 -3.65
N ILE A 14 -13.46 13.79 -3.38
CA ILE A 14 -12.45 13.21 -4.26
C ILE A 14 -12.94 11.83 -4.68
N GLY A 15 -13.00 11.57 -5.97
CA GLY A 15 -13.51 10.31 -6.51
C GLY A 15 -14.99 10.06 -6.20
N SER A 16 -15.35 8.81 -5.99
CA SER A 16 -16.72 8.37 -5.71
C SER A 16 -16.78 7.55 -4.42
N PRO A 17 -16.82 8.21 -3.23
CA PRO A 17 -16.88 7.51 -1.96
C PRO A 17 -18.11 6.60 -1.87
N ALA A 18 -17.88 5.30 -1.79
CA ALA A 18 -18.92 4.29 -1.75
C ALA A 18 -18.75 3.38 -0.52
N GLY A 19 -19.81 2.64 -0.14
CA GLY A 19 -19.79 1.74 1.02
C GLY A 19 -20.13 2.42 2.33
N HIS A 20 -20.12 1.67 3.42
CA HIS A 20 -20.50 2.13 4.76
C HIS A 20 -19.37 2.81 5.53
N THR A 21 -18.13 2.71 5.09
CA THR A 21 -17.01 3.42 5.69
C THR A 21 -16.70 4.67 4.87
N LYS A 22 -16.74 5.84 5.50
CA LYS A 22 -16.47 7.13 4.87
C LYS A 22 -15.23 7.75 5.50
N VAL A 23 -14.29 8.19 4.69
CA VAL A 23 -13.07 8.87 5.14
C VAL A 23 -13.20 10.36 4.88
N TYR A 24 -13.01 11.15 5.93
CA TYR A 24 -12.93 12.60 5.90
C TYR A 24 -11.55 13.02 6.38
N ILE A 25 -10.78 13.69 5.54
CA ILE A 25 -9.46 14.23 5.90
C ILE A 25 -9.51 15.75 5.93
N GLU A 26 -8.94 16.33 6.97
CA GLU A 26 -8.90 17.78 7.14
C GLU A 26 -7.86 18.40 6.19
N ASP A 27 -8.14 19.60 5.67
CA ASP A 27 -7.36 20.28 4.62
C ASP A 27 -5.89 20.50 5.00
N TYR A 28 -5.60 20.89 6.25
CA TYR A 28 -4.21 21.04 6.71
C TYR A 28 -3.46 19.71 6.75
N VAL A 29 -4.17 18.60 7.02
CA VAL A 29 -3.56 17.27 7.05
C VAL A 29 -3.17 16.83 5.63
N ILE A 30 -4.08 16.94 4.67
CA ILE A 30 -3.77 16.56 3.29
C ILE A 30 -2.69 17.48 2.68
N THR A 31 -2.71 18.77 3.01
CA THR A 31 -1.67 19.73 2.61
C THR A 31 -0.31 19.34 3.19
N PHE A 32 -0.28 18.91 4.45
CA PHE A 32 0.94 18.42 5.09
C PHE A 32 1.47 17.16 4.40
N LEU A 33 0.63 16.16 4.15
CA LEU A 33 1.03 14.93 3.45
C LEU A 33 1.59 15.22 2.06
N ASN A 34 0.94 16.12 1.31
CA ASN A 34 1.45 16.56 0.02
C ASN A 34 2.81 17.27 0.15
N SER A 35 3.01 18.05 1.22
CA SER A 35 4.31 18.71 1.46
C SER A 35 5.42 17.73 1.82
N LEU A 36 5.08 16.60 2.47
CA LEU A 36 6.04 15.53 2.75
C LEU A 36 6.47 14.81 1.49
N SER A 37 5.55 14.54 0.57
CA SER A 37 5.84 13.84 -0.68
C SER A 37 6.77 14.67 -1.59
N MET A 38 6.67 15.99 -1.52
CA MET A 38 7.49 16.91 -2.30
C MET A 38 8.93 17.06 -1.78
N ASP A 39 9.25 16.53 -0.60
CA ASP A 39 10.62 16.59 -0.06
C ASP A 39 11.51 15.54 -0.74
N LYS A 40 12.35 16.03 -1.62
CA LYS A 40 13.04 15.28 -2.66
C LYS A 40 14.28 14.50 -2.22
N ASN A 41 14.63 14.57 -0.95
CA ASN A 41 15.78 13.85 -0.42
C ASN A 41 15.47 12.38 -0.07
N THR A 42 14.20 11.97 -0.09
CA THR A 42 13.78 10.64 0.31
C THR A 42 12.65 10.14 -0.58
N TYR A 43 12.81 8.98 -1.19
CA TYR A 43 11.81 8.38 -2.08
C TYR A 43 10.62 7.74 -1.36
N VAL A 44 10.75 7.52 -0.06
CA VAL A 44 9.72 6.92 0.79
C VAL A 44 9.60 7.71 2.08
N ARG A 45 8.39 8.12 2.42
CA ARG A 45 8.08 8.79 3.68
C ARG A 45 6.86 8.19 4.33
N GLY A 46 6.83 8.21 5.64
CA GLY A 46 5.69 7.78 6.43
C GLY A 46 5.16 8.90 7.31
N ALA A 47 3.87 8.83 7.60
CA ALA A 47 3.25 9.69 8.59
C ALA A 47 2.24 8.88 9.40
N ILE A 48 2.05 9.27 10.67
CA ILE A 48 1.02 8.71 11.54
C ILE A 48 -0.18 9.62 11.52
N LEU A 49 -1.36 9.03 11.37
CA LEU A 49 -2.62 9.74 11.25
C LEU A 49 -3.39 9.70 12.57
N PHE A 50 -3.86 10.86 13.00
CA PHE A 50 -4.65 11.04 14.23
C PHE A 50 -6.05 11.53 13.90
N GLY A 51 -7.02 11.09 14.68
CA GLY A 51 -8.39 11.51 14.47
C GLY A 51 -9.38 10.78 15.37
N GLU A 52 -10.61 10.70 14.88
CA GLU A 52 -11.70 10.06 15.58
C GLU A 52 -12.56 9.24 14.61
N LYS A 53 -13.23 8.22 15.13
CA LYS A 53 -14.24 7.47 14.40
C LYS A 53 -15.61 7.67 15.03
N LYS A 54 -16.62 7.84 14.20
CA LYS A 54 -18.01 8.05 14.64
C LYS A 54 -18.97 7.21 13.84
N GLN A 55 -19.97 6.63 14.51
CA GLN A 55 -21.11 6.03 13.82
C GLN A 55 -22.13 7.14 13.52
N ILE A 56 -22.40 7.40 12.26
CA ILE A 56 -23.39 8.38 11.81
C ILE A 56 -24.41 7.67 10.93
N GLY A 57 -25.59 7.42 11.48
CA GLY A 57 -26.54 6.53 10.82
C GLY A 57 -25.97 5.13 10.67
N ASN A 58 -25.98 4.62 9.44
CA ASN A 58 -25.42 3.30 9.10
C ASN A 58 -23.96 3.34 8.68
N ASP A 59 -23.35 4.53 8.63
CA ASP A 59 -21.99 4.70 8.14
C ASP A 59 -20.99 4.88 9.29
N LEU A 60 -19.86 4.17 9.20
CA LEU A 60 -18.68 4.42 10.01
C LEU A 60 -17.91 5.58 9.36
N VAL A 61 -17.86 6.72 10.03
CA VAL A 61 -17.17 7.92 9.55
C VAL A 61 -15.86 8.08 10.30
N ILE A 62 -14.77 8.16 9.54
CA ILE A 62 -13.42 8.34 10.06
C ILE A 62 -12.97 9.75 9.73
N PHE A 63 -12.70 10.55 10.77
CA PHE A 63 -12.21 11.92 10.65
C PHE A 63 -10.73 11.96 10.94
N ILE A 64 -9.91 12.29 9.94
CA ILE A 64 -8.48 12.49 10.07
C ILE A 64 -8.22 13.96 10.32
N ARG A 65 -7.76 14.31 11.53
CA ARG A 65 -7.61 15.68 12.02
C ARG A 65 -6.17 16.07 12.34
N GLY A 66 -5.25 15.13 12.33
CA GLY A 66 -3.84 15.36 12.60
C GLY A 66 -2.96 14.36 11.89
N ALA A 67 -1.73 14.76 11.67
CA ALA A 67 -0.68 13.87 11.20
C ALA A 67 0.68 14.37 11.69
N ILE A 68 1.58 13.44 11.97
CA ILE A 68 3.00 13.71 12.23
C ILE A 68 3.85 12.90 11.25
N GLU A 69 5.02 13.41 10.91
CA GLU A 69 6.01 12.64 10.16
C GLU A 69 6.62 11.55 11.06
N GLY A 70 6.76 10.35 10.54
CA GLY A 70 7.44 9.25 11.22
C GLY A 70 8.96 9.38 11.05
N GLN A 71 9.61 10.18 11.89
CA GLN A 71 11.04 10.54 11.73
C GLN A 71 11.98 9.36 11.88
N ASN A 72 11.67 8.41 12.76
CA ASN A 72 12.49 7.22 13.03
C ASN A 72 11.88 5.93 12.45
N LEU A 73 10.89 6.07 11.57
CA LEU A 73 10.35 4.95 10.83
C LEU A 73 11.37 4.46 9.82
N GLU A 74 11.87 3.24 10.00
CA GLU A 74 12.61 2.57 8.95
C GLU A 74 11.65 2.21 7.83
N LEU A 75 11.74 2.98 6.76
CA LEU A 75 10.90 2.84 5.57
C LEU A 75 11.75 2.23 4.47
N ASP A 76 11.58 0.95 4.22
CA ASP A 76 11.98 0.35 2.95
C ASP A 76 10.81 0.40 1.95
N LEU A 77 11.09 0.20 0.68
CA LEU A 77 10.11 0.28 -0.42
C LEU A 77 8.86 -0.59 -0.18
N ASP A 78 9.02 -1.66 0.55
CA ASP A 78 7.98 -2.66 0.80
C ASP A 78 7.82 -3.03 2.29
N GLU A 79 8.65 -2.52 3.18
CA GLU A 79 8.66 -2.90 4.58
C GLU A 79 8.81 -1.67 5.47
N THR A 80 7.94 -1.54 6.45
CA THR A 80 7.96 -0.46 7.44
C THR A 80 8.02 -1.09 8.81
N VAL A 81 9.01 -0.69 9.59
CA VAL A 81 9.18 -1.21 10.94
C VAL A 81 8.64 -0.22 11.96
N PHE A 82 7.70 -0.69 12.79
CA PHE A 82 7.15 0.01 13.94
C PHE A 82 7.63 -0.71 15.20
N ASP A 83 8.78 -0.34 15.72
CA ASP A 83 9.28 -0.88 16.98
C ASP A 83 8.74 -0.12 18.21
N ASP A 84 9.09 -0.58 19.40
CA ASP A 84 8.64 0.01 20.66
C ASP A 84 9.16 1.45 20.86
N GLU A 85 10.30 1.79 20.27
CA GLU A 85 10.88 3.13 20.37
C GLU A 85 10.10 4.10 19.48
N VAL A 86 9.81 3.70 18.25
CA VAL A 86 8.96 4.45 17.32
C VAL A 86 7.59 4.69 17.93
N TRP A 87 6.95 3.67 18.51
CA TRP A 87 5.64 3.84 19.16
C TRP A 87 5.69 4.78 20.36
N ARG A 88 6.74 4.72 21.16
CA ARG A 88 6.93 5.63 22.31
C ARG A 88 6.98 7.08 21.86
N GLU A 89 7.75 7.38 20.81
CA GLU A 89 7.84 8.72 20.23
C GLU A 89 6.51 9.19 19.65
N ILE A 90 5.81 8.33 18.91
CA ILE A 90 4.48 8.63 18.37
C ILE A 90 3.52 9.04 19.48
N TYR A 91 3.47 8.27 20.57
CA TYR A 91 2.58 8.58 21.70
C TYR A 91 2.98 9.84 22.45
N GLN A 92 4.27 10.12 22.61
CA GLN A 92 4.74 11.37 23.21
C GLN A 92 4.33 12.58 22.36
N GLN A 93 4.54 12.52 21.05
CA GLN A 93 4.13 13.60 20.15
C GLN A 93 2.60 13.75 20.09
N LYS A 94 1.87 12.64 20.09
CA LYS A 94 0.41 12.62 20.12
C LYS A 94 -0.11 13.38 21.36
N GLU A 95 0.39 13.04 22.56
CA GLU A 95 -0.08 13.69 23.79
C GLU A 95 0.24 15.19 23.80
N ARG A 96 1.40 15.57 23.26
CA ARG A 96 1.82 16.97 23.22
C ARG A 96 1.03 17.80 22.21
N LEU A 97 0.80 17.27 21.00
CA LEU A 97 0.31 18.04 19.86
C LEU A 97 -1.14 17.76 19.51
N PHE A 98 -1.61 16.54 19.73
CA PHE A 98 -2.90 16.03 19.30
C PHE A 98 -3.67 15.36 20.44
N SER A 99 -3.60 15.98 21.62
CA SER A 99 -4.32 15.49 22.81
C SER A 99 -5.81 15.35 22.51
N GLY A 100 -6.38 14.21 22.91
CA GLY A 100 -7.79 13.87 22.66
C GLY A 100 -8.11 13.26 21.30
N LEU A 101 -7.14 13.11 20.41
CA LEU A 101 -7.28 12.31 19.20
C LEU A 101 -6.68 10.91 19.39
N ASP A 102 -7.22 9.93 18.65
CA ASP A 102 -6.69 8.58 18.60
C ASP A 102 -5.73 8.40 17.43
N VAL A 103 -4.81 7.43 17.54
CA VAL A 103 -4.09 6.94 16.37
C VAL A 103 -5.06 6.16 15.51
N ILE A 104 -5.35 6.63 14.31
CA ILE A 104 -6.33 6.02 13.41
C ILE A 104 -5.72 5.36 12.17
N GLY A 105 -4.42 5.48 11.99
CA GLY A 105 -3.74 4.86 10.87
C GLY A 105 -2.42 5.50 10.53
N TRP A 106 -1.97 5.25 9.32
CA TRP A 106 -0.71 5.77 8.82
C TRP A 106 -0.79 6.09 7.32
N ALA A 107 0.17 6.89 6.86
CA ALA A 107 0.35 7.24 5.47
C ALA A 107 1.69 6.75 4.96
N LEU A 108 1.72 6.19 3.76
CA LEU A 108 2.90 5.77 3.03
C LEU A 108 3.00 6.55 1.72
N LEU A 109 3.95 7.45 1.66
CA LEU A 109 4.18 8.35 0.54
C LEU A 109 5.41 7.85 -0.22
N ARG A 110 5.24 7.52 -1.50
CA ARG A 110 6.31 6.93 -2.32
C ARG A 110 6.37 7.61 -3.68
N MET A 111 7.54 8.01 -4.09
CA MET A 111 7.73 8.63 -5.39
C MET A 111 8.00 7.56 -6.46
N GLY A 112 7.12 7.45 -7.43
CA GLY A 112 7.27 6.52 -8.54
C GLY A 112 6.84 5.09 -8.27
N PHE A 113 6.08 4.84 -7.22
CA PHE A 113 5.56 3.53 -6.86
C PHE A 113 4.05 3.52 -6.83
N SER A 114 3.46 2.54 -7.49
CA SER A 114 2.01 2.38 -7.51
C SER A 114 1.42 2.36 -6.10
N VAL A 115 0.28 3.03 -5.92
CA VAL A 115 -0.51 3.01 -4.69
C VAL A 115 -1.26 1.68 -4.47
N ARG A 116 -0.93 0.63 -5.21
CA ARG A 116 -1.52 -0.70 -5.01
C ARG A 116 -0.97 -1.34 -3.73
N LEU A 117 -1.88 -1.92 -2.96
CA LEU A 117 -1.53 -2.68 -1.77
C LEU A 117 -0.79 -3.96 -2.16
N ASN A 118 0.29 -4.27 -1.46
CA ASN A 118 1.00 -5.54 -1.53
C ASN A 118 0.93 -6.26 -0.18
N ASP A 119 1.32 -7.54 -0.17
CA ASP A 119 1.19 -8.39 1.03
C ASP A 119 2.05 -7.89 2.21
N LYS A 120 3.19 -7.28 1.96
CA LYS A 120 4.05 -6.75 3.02
C LYS A 120 3.44 -5.53 3.70
N ILE A 121 3.00 -4.53 2.90
CA ILE A 121 2.32 -3.33 3.41
C ILE A 121 1.04 -3.72 4.16
N LYS A 122 0.30 -4.68 3.63
CA LYS A 122 -0.90 -5.21 4.25
C LYS A 122 -0.58 -5.84 5.61
N LYS A 123 0.44 -6.70 5.68
CA LYS A 123 0.92 -7.30 6.92
C LYS A 123 1.31 -6.24 7.94
N THR A 124 2.13 -5.25 7.55
CA THR A 124 2.50 -4.13 8.43
C THR A 124 1.28 -3.41 8.99
N HIS A 125 0.26 -3.15 8.16
CA HIS A 125 -0.95 -2.50 8.64
C HIS A 125 -1.72 -3.37 9.63
N PHE A 126 -1.89 -4.66 9.36
CA PHE A 126 -2.58 -5.58 10.27
C PHE A 126 -1.89 -5.71 11.63
N GLU A 127 -0.57 -5.75 11.64
CA GLU A 127 0.22 -5.90 12.87
C GLU A 127 0.20 -4.63 13.73
N ASN A 128 0.19 -3.45 13.12
CA ASN A 128 0.36 -2.17 13.84
C ASN A 128 -0.93 -1.37 13.99
N PHE A 129 -1.91 -1.56 13.11
CA PHE A 129 -3.17 -0.80 13.09
C PHE A 129 -4.38 -1.74 12.95
N PRO A 130 -4.55 -2.70 13.87
CA PRO A 130 -5.64 -3.66 13.76
C PRO A 130 -7.01 -3.03 14.02
N GLY A 131 -8.04 -3.56 13.36
CA GLY A 131 -9.45 -3.31 13.64
C GLY A 131 -10.11 -2.23 12.80
N GLU A 132 -11.44 -2.25 12.85
CA GLU A 132 -12.27 -1.31 12.10
C GLU A 132 -12.03 0.15 12.49
N GLY A 133 -12.08 1.03 11.50
CA GLY A 133 -11.84 2.46 11.68
C GLY A 133 -10.36 2.84 11.67
N LYS A 134 -9.47 1.91 11.32
CA LYS A 134 -8.08 2.20 10.98
C LYS A 134 -7.94 2.36 9.48
N VAL A 135 -7.05 3.26 9.06
CA VAL A 135 -6.85 3.60 7.66
C VAL A 135 -5.37 3.51 7.27
N LEU A 136 -5.13 3.16 6.02
CA LEU A 136 -3.86 3.34 5.36
C LEU A 136 -4.08 4.32 4.19
N TYR A 137 -3.32 5.40 4.17
CA TYR A 137 -3.23 6.30 3.03
C TYR A 137 -1.97 6.01 2.23
N MET A 138 -2.09 5.85 0.93
CA MET A 138 -0.94 5.67 0.04
C MET A 138 -0.95 6.74 -1.04
N MET A 139 0.22 7.28 -1.36
CA MET A 139 0.39 8.31 -2.37
C MET A 139 1.63 8.05 -3.23
N ASP A 140 1.47 8.20 -4.54
CA ASP A 140 2.56 8.32 -5.50
C ASP A 140 2.59 9.75 -6.04
N ASP A 141 3.54 10.55 -5.58
CA ASP A 141 3.67 11.95 -5.97
C ASP A 141 4.06 12.13 -7.45
N LEU A 142 4.75 11.14 -8.03
CA LEU A 142 5.19 11.22 -9.43
C LEU A 142 4.03 11.08 -10.42
N GLU A 143 3.07 10.22 -10.13
CA GLU A 143 1.87 10.03 -10.97
C GLU A 143 0.68 10.86 -10.47
N GLY A 144 0.79 11.48 -9.28
CA GLY A 144 -0.31 12.20 -8.64
C GLY A 144 -1.47 11.27 -8.27
N GLU A 145 -1.16 9.99 -8.00
CA GLU A 145 -2.16 8.99 -7.62
C GLU A 145 -2.17 8.81 -6.11
N ASP A 146 -3.36 8.81 -5.51
CA ASP A 146 -3.54 8.50 -4.10
C ASP A 146 -4.67 7.48 -3.86
N ALA A 147 -4.66 6.87 -2.68
CA ALA A 147 -5.71 5.96 -2.26
C ALA A 147 -5.77 5.80 -0.75
N PHE A 148 -6.98 5.75 -0.22
CA PHE A 148 -7.25 5.23 1.11
C PHE A 148 -7.60 3.75 1.06
N TYR A 149 -7.12 3.01 2.04
CA TYR A 149 -7.50 1.64 2.33
C TYR A 149 -8.13 1.58 3.71
N VAL A 150 -9.24 0.88 3.82
CA VAL A 150 -9.98 0.68 5.07
C VAL A 150 -10.33 -0.78 5.23
N PHE A 151 -10.57 -1.21 6.46
CA PHE A 151 -11.06 -2.55 6.74
C PHE A 151 -12.46 -2.76 6.14
N ARG A 152 -12.65 -3.89 5.47
CA ARG A 152 -13.94 -4.40 5.02
C ARG A 152 -14.01 -5.89 5.38
N GLY A 153 -14.65 -6.19 6.51
CA GLY A 153 -14.54 -7.51 7.12
C GLY A 153 -13.12 -7.75 7.63
N GLU A 154 -12.50 -8.82 7.19
CA GLU A 154 -11.14 -9.21 7.62
C GLU A 154 -10.03 -8.69 6.70
N ASP A 155 -10.36 -7.90 5.67
CA ASP A 155 -9.38 -7.44 4.68
C ASP A 155 -9.37 -5.92 4.48
N LEU A 156 -8.27 -5.42 3.92
CA LEU A 156 -8.13 -4.03 3.49
C LEU A 156 -8.64 -3.85 2.07
N SER A 157 -9.57 -2.92 1.92
CA SER A 157 -10.16 -2.56 0.63
C SER A 157 -9.85 -1.12 0.26
N ARG A 158 -9.44 -0.91 -1.01
CA ARG A 158 -9.27 0.43 -1.58
C ARG A 158 -10.61 1.15 -1.59
N GLN A 159 -10.60 2.40 -1.13
CA GLN A 159 -11.74 3.30 -1.27
C GLN A 159 -11.73 3.93 -2.66
N ASN A 160 -12.91 4.05 -3.27
CA ASN A 160 -13.07 4.71 -4.58
C ASN A 160 -13.07 6.24 -4.47
N GLY A 161 -12.99 6.77 -3.25
CA GLY A 161 -12.95 8.19 -2.97
C GLY A 161 -13.03 8.51 -1.49
N TYR A 162 -12.87 9.78 -1.18
CA TYR A 162 -12.90 10.32 0.18
C TYR A 162 -13.35 11.77 0.16
N TYR A 163 -13.46 12.41 1.34
CA TYR A 163 -13.84 13.81 1.47
C TYR A 163 -12.71 14.59 2.12
N ILE A 164 -12.37 15.75 1.55
CA ILE A 164 -11.55 16.75 2.20
C ILE A 164 -12.51 17.76 2.84
N TYR A 165 -12.28 18.10 4.10
CA TYR A 165 -13.12 19.08 4.80
C TYR A 165 -12.29 20.22 5.38
N TYR A 166 -12.94 21.35 5.57
CA TYR A 166 -12.33 22.61 5.93
C TYR A 166 -12.89 23.08 7.27
N GLU A 167 -12.12 22.92 8.33
CA GLU A 167 -12.45 23.40 9.68
C GLU A 167 -11.21 24.06 10.32
N LYS A 168 -11.44 24.83 11.39
CA LYS A 168 -10.32 25.35 12.18
C LYS A 168 -9.58 24.16 12.85
N ASN A 169 -8.30 24.07 12.59
CA ASN A 169 -7.46 23.03 13.16
C ASN A 169 -6.19 23.62 13.80
N PRO A 170 -6.31 24.19 15.02
CA PRO A 170 -5.17 24.79 15.71
C PRO A 170 -4.04 23.80 15.98
N MET A 171 -4.37 22.53 16.25
CA MET A 171 -3.38 21.49 16.52
C MET A 171 -2.46 21.29 15.32
N MET A 172 -3.04 21.09 14.15
CA MET A 172 -2.26 20.89 12.94
C MET A 172 -1.52 22.18 12.51
N GLN A 173 -2.12 23.34 12.69
CA GLN A 173 -1.46 24.63 12.44
C GLN A 173 -0.22 24.80 13.32
N ASN A 174 -0.33 24.53 14.62
CA ASN A 174 0.80 24.62 15.56
C ASN A 174 1.93 23.66 15.17
N TYR A 175 1.58 22.41 14.84
CA TYR A 175 2.56 21.44 14.36
C TYR A 175 3.29 21.93 13.09
N LEU A 176 2.56 22.46 12.11
CA LEU A 176 3.16 22.98 10.89
C LEU A 176 4.08 24.18 11.12
N VAL A 177 3.75 25.03 12.10
CA VAL A 177 4.59 26.18 12.50
C VAL A 177 5.88 25.69 13.17
N GLU A 178 5.78 24.77 14.17
CA GLU A 178 6.94 24.17 14.82
C GLU A 178 7.86 23.50 13.81
N ARG A 179 7.30 22.65 12.93
CA ARG A 179 8.07 21.94 11.90
C ARG A 179 8.81 22.88 10.94
N ARG A 180 8.21 24.02 10.57
CA ARG A 180 8.88 25.03 9.71
C ARG A 180 10.05 25.73 10.43
N GLN A 181 9.97 25.88 11.74
CA GLN A 181 11.08 26.45 12.53
C GLN A 181 12.26 25.50 12.62
N ASP A 182 12.01 24.19 12.67
CA ASP A 182 13.04 23.16 12.69
C ASP A 182 13.70 22.98 11.33
N ILE A 183 12.94 23.16 10.24
CA ILE A 183 13.47 23.15 8.85
C ILE A 183 14.04 24.54 8.54
N LYS A 184 15.21 24.86 9.09
CA LYS A 184 15.92 26.16 8.86
C LYS A 184 16.48 26.34 7.45
N GLU A 185 16.35 25.39 6.57
CA GLU A 185 16.80 25.53 5.18
C GLU A 185 15.61 25.84 4.26
N VAL A 186 15.45 27.12 3.93
CA VAL A 186 14.69 27.54 2.75
C VAL A 186 15.36 26.87 1.55
N GLN A 187 14.70 25.86 1.00
CA GLN A 187 15.13 25.26 -0.25
C GLN A 187 15.07 26.34 -1.34
N THR A 188 16.22 26.83 -1.73
CA THR A 188 16.33 27.80 -2.82
C THR A 188 15.81 27.18 -4.12
N TYR A 189 15.29 28.03 -5.02
CA TYR A 189 14.80 27.63 -6.35
C TYR A 189 15.80 26.76 -7.11
N GLU A 190 17.11 26.92 -6.88
CA GLU A 190 18.17 26.10 -7.45
C GLU A 190 18.13 24.63 -6.97
N LYS A 191 17.87 24.39 -5.67
CA LYS A 191 17.66 23.02 -5.16
C LYS A 191 16.39 22.38 -5.77
N MET A 192 15.36 23.18 -6.03
CA MET A 192 14.15 22.68 -6.74
C MET A 192 14.45 22.28 -8.19
N MET A 193 15.36 22.99 -8.86
CA MET A 193 15.76 22.68 -10.24
C MET A 193 16.70 21.48 -10.32
N GLU A 194 17.58 21.28 -9.34
CA GLU A 194 18.42 20.07 -9.27
C GLU A 194 17.57 18.80 -9.09
N SER A 195 16.55 18.86 -8.29
CA SER A 195 15.70 17.70 -8.03
C SER A 195 14.82 17.29 -9.23
N ARG A 196 14.51 18.20 -10.16
CA ARG A 196 13.89 17.83 -11.45
C ARG A 196 14.81 17.00 -12.35
N ARG A 197 16.14 17.04 -12.15
CA ARG A 197 17.09 16.16 -12.85
C ARG A 197 16.97 14.70 -12.38
N ASP A 198 16.58 14.49 -11.14
CA ASP A 198 16.40 13.15 -10.57
C ASP A 198 15.15 12.44 -11.10
N GLU A 199 14.19 13.18 -11.65
CA GLU A 199 13.00 12.60 -12.31
C GLU A 199 13.39 11.59 -13.41
N LYS A 200 14.49 11.86 -14.12
CA LYS A 200 15.04 10.95 -15.14
C LYS A 200 15.61 9.68 -14.53
N LEU A 201 16.22 9.79 -13.36
CA LEU A 201 16.77 8.66 -12.60
C LEU A 201 15.65 7.76 -12.06
N ILE A 202 14.60 8.36 -11.54
CA ILE A 202 13.41 7.66 -11.02
C ILE A 202 12.70 6.89 -12.14
N ARG A 203 12.54 7.49 -13.34
CA ARG A 203 11.98 6.79 -14.50
C ARG A 203 12.83 5.58 -14.89
N GLN A 204 14.15 5.70 -14.87
CA GLN A 204 15.07 4.58 -15.13
C GLN A 204 14.95 3.47 -14.07
N PHE A 205 14.81 3.84 -12.79
CA PHE A 205 14.58 2.88 -11.70
C PHE A 205 13.23 2.15 -11.86
N ARG A 206 12.16 2.88 -12.17
CA ARG A 206 10.83 2.31 -12.44
C ARG A 206 10.88 1.32 -13.61
N GLU A 207 11.56 1.66 -14.71
CA GLU A 207 11.75 0.75 -15.83
C GLU A 207 12.50 -0.53 -15.43
N LYS A 208 13.55 -0.42 -14.61
CA LYS A 208 14.29 -1.59 -14.10
C LYS A 208 13.41 -2.46 -13.21
N ILE A 209 12.64 -1.86 -12.30
CA ILE A 209 11.72 -2.59 -11.41
C ILE A 209 10.60 -3.25 -12.23
N SER A 210 9.96 -2.54 -13.16
CA SER A 210 8.92 -3.09 -14.00
C SER A 210 9.41 -4.25 -14.88
N LYS A 211 10.62 -4.15 -15.41
CA LYS A 211 11.28 -5.25 -16.15
C LYS A 211 11.54 -6.45 -15.25
N LYS A 212 11.97 -6.24 -14.00
CA LYS A 212 12.22 -7.30 -13.02
C LYS A 212 10.92 -7.98 -12.59
N THR A 213 9.86 -7.22 -12.37
CA THR A 213 8.53 -7.75 -12.02
C THR A 213 7.91 -8.54 -13.18
N LYS A 214 8.00 -8.03 -14.43
CA LYS A 214 7.57 -8.75 -15.63
C LYS A 214 8.38 -10.03 -15.87
N SER A 215 9.68 -10.02 -15.59
CA SER A 215 10.54 -11.21 -15.66
C SER A 215 10.13 -12.27 -14.64
N ASN A 216 9.83 -11.87 -13.40
CA ASN A 216 9.37 -12.80 -12.37
C ASN A 216 7.97 -13.37 -12.65
N GLN A 217 7.06 -12.55 -13.20
CA GLN A 217 5.75 -13.05 -13.67
C GLN A 217 5.87 -14.02 -14.85
N ARG A 218 6.81 -13.78 -15.80
CA ARG A 218 7.09 -14.73 -16.88
C ARG A 218 7.65 -16.05 -16.36
N LYS A 219 8.58 -16.02 -15.39
CA LYS A 219 9.13 -17.23 -14.75
C LYS A 219 8.05 -18.03 -14.01
N GLY A 220 7.13 -17.37 -13.31
CA GLY A 220 5.97 -18.01 -12.69
C GLY A 220 5.03 -18.65 -13.70
N ARG A 221 4.76 -17.97 -14.83
CA ARG A 221 3.91 -18.49 -15.91
C ARG A 221 4.52 -19.69 -16.64
N ILE A 222 5.84 -19.65 -16.88
CA ILE A 222 6.58 -20.79 -17.49
C ILE A 222 6.57 -21.99 -16.53
N ARG A 223 6.73 -21.79 -15.22
CA ARG A 223 6.68 -22.88 -14.23
C ARG A 223 5.29 -23.54 -14.19
N ASN A 224 4.20 -22.75 -14.29
CA ASN A 224 2.85 -23.30 -14.31
C ASN A 224 2.54 -24.04 -15.63
N ILE A 225 3.12 -23.62 -16.75
CA ILE A 225 2.98 -24.33 -18.05
C ILE A 225 3.74 -25.66 -18.01
N SER A 226 4.92 -25.70 -17.38
CA SER A 226 5.71 -26.95 -17.26
C SER A 226 5.02 -27.98 -16.37
N THR A 227 4.34 -27.56 -15.29
CA THR A 227 3.56 -28.47 -14.43
C THR A 227 2.31 -28.99 -15.16
N ALA A 228 1.61 -28.17 -15.94
CA ALA A 228 0.48 -28.62 -16.75
C ALA A 228 0.91 -29.64 -17.82
N ALA A 229 2.04 -29.42 -18.49
CA ALA A 229 2.58 -30.34 -19.48
C ALA A 229 2.98 -31.68 -18.82
N ALA A 230 3.60 -31.66 -17.62
CA ALA A 230 3.95 -32.87 -16.93
C ALA A 230 2.73 -33.71 -16.53
N VAL A 231 1.64 -33.06 -16.07
CA VAL A 231 0.39 -33.75 -15.73
C VAL A 231 -0.26 -34.36 -16.98
N THR A 232 -0.22 -33.66 -18.10
CA THR A 232 -0.79 -34.17 -19.36
C THR A 232 -0.01 -35.40 -19.88
N ILE A 233 1.31 -35.39 -19.80
CA ILE A 233 2.17 -36.52 -20.14
C ILE A 233 1.89 -37.72 -19.21
N MET A 234 1.72 -37.50 -17.91
CA MET A 234 1.36 -38.58 -16.98
C MET A 234 -0.02 -39.19 -17.28
N MET A 235 -1.02 -38.38 -17.64
CA MET A 235 -2.33 -38.89 -18.01
C MET A 235 -2.28 -39.73 -19.32
N ILE A 236 -1.51 -39.32 -20.31
CA ILE A 236 -1.33 -40.05 -21.57
C ILE A 236 -0.62 -41.40 -21.30
N MET A 237 0.44 -41.38 -20.48
CA MET A 237 1.16 -42.62 -20.14
C MET A 237 0.31 -43.54 -19.27
N GLY A 238 -0.46 -43.01 -18.30
CA GLY A 238 -1.40 -43.80 -17.51
C GLY A 238 -2.54 -44.40 -18.38
N GLY A 239 -3.09 -43.61 -19.28
CA GLY A 239 -4.12 -44.08 -20.22
C GLY A 239 -3.64 -45.16 -21.17
N THR A 240 -2.43 -45.03 -21.73
CA THR A 240 -1.84 -46.08 -22.59
C THR A 240 -1.54 -47.36 -21.81
N MET A 241 -1.03 -47.23 -20.58
CA MET A 241 -0.75 -48.38 -19.72
C MET A 241 -2.06 -49.10 -19.31
N TYR A 242 -3.13 -48.37 -19.02
CA TYR A 242 -4.46 -48.95 -18.75
C TYR A 242 -5.06 -49.65 -19.99
N TYR A 243 -4.91 -49.07 -21.18
CA TYR A 243 -5.38 -49.65 -22.44
C TYR A 243 -4.67 -50.94 -22.76
N TYR A 244 -3.34 -51.03 -22.60
CA TYR A 244 -2.55 -52.24 -22.87
C TYR A 244 -2.68 -53.29 -21.77
N ALA A 245 -2.91 -52.92 -20.51
CA ALA A 245 -3.19 -53.89 -19.44
C ALA A 245 -4.52 -54.62 -19.60
N GLY A 246 -5.48 -54.02 -20.33
CA GLY A 246 -6.78 -54.65 -20.63
C GLY A 246 -6.74 -55.69 -21.79
N GLN A 247 -5.61 -55.84 -22.50
CA GLN A 247 -5.46 -56.77 -23.63
C GLN A 247 -4.55 -57.94 -23.32
N ASP A 248 -4.54 -58.49 -22.15
CA ASP A 248 -3.94 -59.77 -21.72
C ASP A 248 -2.67 -60.23 -22.50
N GLN A 249 -1.78 -59.28 -22.82
CA GLN A 249 -0.44 -59.56 -23.35
C GLN A 249 0.62 -59.09 -22.39
N SER A 250 1.48 -59.99 -21.98
CA SER A 250 2.65 -59.71 -21.12
C SER A 250 3.61 -58.71 -21.81
N ILE A 251 3.48 -57.42 -21.46
CA ILE A 251 4.34 -56.38 -21.99
C ILE A 251 5.66 -56.39 -21.27
N ASN A 252 6.75 -56.64 -22.03
CA ASN A 252 8.09 -56.54 -21.49
C ASN A 252 8.48 -55.06 -21.34
N PHE A 253 8.60 -54.60 -20.09
CA PHE A 253 8.85 -53.20 -19.73
C PHE A 253 10.11 -52.61 -20.38
N LYS A 254 11.06 -53.42 -20.81
CA LYS A 254 12.28 -52.99 -21.52
C LYS A 254 12.01 -52.42 -22.92
N ASP A 255 11.00 -52.90 -23.58
CA ASP A 255 10.72 -52.48 -24.97
C ASP A 255 10.00 -51.12 -25.02
N VAL A 256 9.23 -50.77 -23.97
CA VAL A 256 8.55 -49.48 -23.84
C VAL A 256 9.53 -48.33 -23.56
N VAL A 257 10.56 -48.61 -22.71
CA VAL A 257 11.55 -47.59 -22.37
C VAL A 257 12.51 -47.31 -23.52
N ASN A 258 12.87 -48.29 -24.30
CA ASN A 258 13.75 -48.14 -25.48
C ASN A 258 13.03 -47.39 -26.64
N GLY A 259 11.72 -47.56 -26.79
CA GLY A 259 10.93 -46.87 -27.80
C GLY A 259 10.79 -45.35 -27.50
N ALA A 260 10.68 -44.98 -26.23
CA ALA A 260 10.56 -43.57 -25.80
C ALA A 260 11.87 -42.77 -25.93
N VAL A 261 13.02 -43.44 -25.79
CA VAL A 261 14.34 -42.79 -25.94
C VAL A 261 14.68 -42.49 -27.40
N HIS A 262 14.18 -43.30 -28.34
CA HIS A 262 14.47 -43.11 -29.76
C HIS A 262 13.63 -42.00 -30.44
N THR A 263 12.54 -41.55 -29.84
CA THR A 263 11.67 -40.49 -30.38
C THR A 263 12.04 -39.10 -29.86
N MET A 264 12.89 -38.97 -28.83
CA MET A 264 13.37 -37.67 -28.29
C MET A 264 14.72 -37.22 -28.87
N GLY A 265 15.33 -37.94 -29.80
CA GLY A 265 16.65 -37.69 -30.39
C GLY A 265 16.63 -37.33 -31.88
N LYS A 266 15.52 -36.79 -32.40
CA LYS A 266 15.48 -36.22 -33.77
C LYS A 266 14.89 -34.83 -33.75
#